data_4a26df40b77ec42d2ebf9fbe26293786
#
_entry.id   4a26df40b77ec42d2ebf9fbe26293786
#
_cell.length_a   1.000
_cell.length_b   1.000
_cell.length_c   1.000
_cell.angle_alpha   90.00
_cell.angle_beta   90.00
_cell.angle_gamma   90.00
#
_symmetry.space_group_name_H-M   'P 1'
#
loop_
_entity.id
_entity.type
_entity.pdbx_description
1 polymer ?
#
loop_
_entity_poly.entity_id
_entity_poly.type
_entity_poly.pdbx_seq_one_letter_code
_entity_poly.pdbx_strand_id
1 'polypeptide(L)'
;DANSYGQGGNAGGMAVGGAKDDSSDQVSVERNAIDGALDVFVISNDGANYHFENNKSIASGTGTSLVISSPTLTAGNAYANSSVYFTYSGVSYVRKVASSTYNSGTSQATLTLSATLGVTLSGSMPTCNVAPWPRINGDGHGQQLVLTANTTSGAATGSVGGVTVVNSGNSFTTATMTVSTQPGASSPSGAVVTPIIPPKGGHGYDPVSELGGFFTMINTKLTQSESGAFTTSNDFRKIGLLKDPNTNGGYVRYSSDTADQAKVVTFSANNEVITGDITITQAASGATAYVVDVNAAASTMRVIDTTNGLSDTNGYDGKPGSLQTSQAATSGTLSFTVGAVANGAMSIGSGEIIYIENRAPVARAADQTEDIKLIIEF
;
A
#
# COMPACT_ATOMS: atom_id res chain seq x y z
N ASP A 1 -9.92 -1.23 -0.27
CA ASP A 1 -10.76 -1.81 -1.29
C ASP A 1 -10.47 -3.28 -1.28
N ALA A 2 -11.56 -4.08 -1.28
CA ALA A 2 -11.48 -5.52 -1.33
C ALA A 2 -10.56 -6.00 -2.48
N ASN A 3 -10.30 -5.18 -3.42
CA ASN A 3 -9.37 -5.37 -4.48
C ASN A 3 -7.93 -5.09 -4.10
N SER A 4 -7.57 -4.16 -3.30
CA SER A 4 -6.20 -4.12 -2.80
C SER A 4 -5.92 -5.36 -1.98
N TYR A 5 -6.90 -5.88 -1.35
CA TYR A 5 -6.74 -7.10 -0.60
C TYR A 5 -7.08 -8.29 -1.39
N GLY A 6 -7.90 -8.23 -2.23
CA GLY A 6 -8.38 -9.34 -2.91
C GLY A 6 -7.63 -9.44 -4.17
N GLN A 7 -7.29 -8.49 -4.71
CA GLN A 7 -6.49 -8.73 -5.72
C GLN A 7 -5.20 -8.80 -5.28
N GLY A 8 -5.40 -8.23 -4.45
CA GLY A 8 -4.71 -8.93 -3.65
C GLY A 8 -5.09 -10.29 -3.75
N GLY A 9 -5.81 -10.51 -4.67
CA GLY A 9 -5.99 -11.88 -4.94
C GLY A 9 -4.72 -12.40 -4.79
N ASN A 10 -4.02 -11.75 -5.11
CA ASN A 10 -3.06 -11.28 -4.17
C ASN A 10 -3.56 -11.14 -2.75
N ALA A 11 -4.78 -11.45 -2.49
CA ALA A 11 -5.37 -11.85 -1.24
C ALA A 11 -4.45 -12.81 -0.58
N GLY A 12 -3.80 -13.58 -1.40
CA GLY A 12 -2.79 -14.46 -0.91
C GLY A 12 -1.65 -13.77 -0.23
N GLY A 13 -1.12 -12.77 -0.81
CA GLY A 13 0.02 -12.04 -0.22
C GLY A 13 -0.32 -11.44 1.12
N MET A 14 -1.54 -11.00 1.26
CA MET A 14 -2.04 -10.48 2.49
C MET A 14 -2.35 -11.50 3.54
N ALA A 15 -3.00 -12.59 3.11
CA ALA A 15 -3.45 -13.62 4.00
C ALA A 15 -2.30 -14.34 4.68
N VAL A 16 -1.13 -14.36 4.09
CA VAL A 16 0.02 -15.05 4.64
C VAL A 16 0.94 -14.06 5.36
N GLY A 17 0.37 -13.34 6.29
CA GLY A 17 1.12 -12.60 7.30
C GLY A 17 2.05 -11.55 6.76
N GLY A 18 1.53 -10.77 5.83
CA GLY A 18 2.26 -9.58 5.46
C GLY A 18 3.65 -9.90 4.96
N ALA A 19 3.76 -10.75 3.95
CA ALA A 19 4.88 -10.61 3.04
C ALA A 19 4.87 -9.15 2.61
N LYS A 20 5.67 -8.35 3.26
CA LYS A 20 5.76 -6.92 3.01
C LYS A 20 6.45 -6.76 1.68
N ASP A 21 5.66 -6.65 0.65
CA ASP A 21 6.12 -6.25 -0.66
C ASP A 21 6.31 -4.73 -0.65
N ASP A 22 7.54 -4.29 -0.84
CA ASP A 22 7.88 -2.86 -0.86
C ASP A 22 7.17 -2.08 -1.97
N SER A 23 6.56 -2.77 -2.93
CA SER A 23 5.80 -2.18 -4.02
C SER A 23 4.28 -2.29 -3.82
N SER A 24 3.79 -2.98 -2.77
CA SER A 24 2.36 -3.11 -2.53
C SER A 24 1.76 -1.85 -1.92
N ASP A 25 0.52 -1.55 -2.26
CA ASP A 25 -0.25 -0.46 -1.68
C ASP A 25 -0.33 -0.59 -0.15
N GLN A 26 -0.37 -1.81 0.38
CA GLN A 26 -0.40 -2.10 1.81
C GLN A 26 0.87 -1.60 2.51
N VAL A 27 2.05 -1.93 2.00
CA VAL A 27 3.32 -1.47 2.59
C VAL A 27 3.44 0.04 2.53
N SER A 28 2.95 0.65 1.45
CA SER A 28 2.88 2.10 1.34
C SER A 28 1.99 2.70 2.44
N VAL A 29 0.83 2.10 2.70
CA VAL A 29 -0.09 2.54 3.77
C VAL A 29 0.56 2.35 5.15
N GLU A 30 1.15 1.19 5.44
CA GLU A 30 1.84 0.92 6.70
C GLU A 30 2.98 1.89 6.98
N ARG A 31 3.78 2.22 5.95
CA ARG A 31 4.92 3.14 6.07
C ARG A 31 4.51 4.59 6.24
N ASN A 32 3.36 4.96 5.68
CA ASN A 32 2.83 6.32 5.77
C ASN A 32 1.89 6.51 6.96
N ALA A 33 1.59 5.45 7.71
CA ALA A 33 0.81 5.55 8.92
C ALA A 33 1.55 6.40 9.96
N ILE A 34 0.81 7.31 10.58
CA ILE A 34 1.36 8.25 11.56
C ILE A 34 0.65 8.01 12.90
N ASP A 35 1.43 7.67 13.92
CA ASP A 35 0.90 7.44 15.26
C ASP A 35 0.19 8.68 15.80
N GLY A 36 -1.08 8.50 16.19
CA GLY A 36 -1.90 9.59 16.66
C GLY A 36 -2.20 10.66 15.61
N ALA A 37 -2.31 10.31 14.34
CA ALA A 37 -2.74 11.22 13.27
C ALA A 37 -4.23 11.53 13.37
N LEU A 38 -4.62 12.78 13.11
CA LEU A 38 -6.02 13.18 12.95
C LEU A 38 -6.35 13.25 11.47
N ASP A 39 -6.64 12.13 10.86
CA ASP A 39 -6.92 11.99 9.42
C ASP A 39 -8.35 11.53 9.12
N VAL A 40 -9.08 11.04 10.12
CA VAL A 40 -10.47 10.60 10.01
C VAL A 40 -11.38 11.39 10.93
N PHE A 41 -12.49 11.88 10.39
CA PHE A 41 -13.47 12.68 11.10
C PHE A 41 -14.90 12.20 10.82
N VAL A 42 -15.72 12.16 11.85
CA VAL A 42 -17.16 11.89 11.72
C VAL A 42 -17.94 13.16 11.98
N ILE A 43 -18.78 13.56 11.04
CA ILE A 43 -19.71 14.66 11.18
C ILE A 43 -21.06 14.06 11.56
N SER A 44 -21.44 14.17 12.83
CA SER A 44 -22.73 13.68 13.33
C SER A 44 -23.83 14.73 13.27
N ASN A 45 -23.44 15.99 13.19
CA ASN A 45 -24.33 17.13 12.93
C ASN A 45 -23.53 18.17 12.13
N ASP A 46 -24.00 18.54 10.98
CA ASP A 46 -23.36 19.51 10.09
C ASP A 46 -23.57 20.98 10.53
N GLY A 47 -24.49 21.23 11.46
CA GLY A 47 -24.80 22.56 11.95
C GLY A 47 -25.44 23.46 10.90
N ALA A 48 -25.54 24.75 11.21
CA ALA A 48 -26.11 25.73 10.30
C ALA A 48 -25.46 27.11 10.46
N ASN A 49 -25.66 27.95 9.45
CA ASN A 49 -25.30 29.38 9.44
C ASN A 49 -23.82 29.70 9.61
N TYR A 50 -22.92 28.73 9.38
CA TYR A 50 -21.49 29.00 9.28
C TYR A 50 -21.18 29.75 8.00
N HIS A 51 -20.13 30.57 8.02
CA HIS A 51 -19.74 31.37 6.87
C HIS A 51 -18.48 30.74 6.19
N PHE A 52 -18.57 30.62 4.87
CA PHE A 52 -17.50 30.09 4.03
C PHE A 52 -17.25 31.04 2.85
N GLU A 53 -15.98 31.34 2.56
CA GLU A 53 -15.56 32.01 1.35
C GLU A 53 -14.76 31.03 0.51
N ASN A 54 -15.19 30.80 -0.70
CA ASN A 54 -14.52 29.90 -1.62
C ASN A 54 -13.87 30.68 -2.76
N ASN A 55 -12.64 30.31 -3.10
CA ASN A 55 -11.87 30.84 -4.23
C ASN A 55 -11.75 32.39 -4.24
N LYS A 56 -11.57 33.02 -3.08
CA LYS A 56 -11.37 34.47 -2.99
C LYS A 56 -9.98 34.84 -3.47
N SER A 57 -9.91 35.85 -4.31
CA SER A 57 -8.64 36.39 -4.78
C SER A 57 -7.87 37.06 -3.64
N ILE A 58 -6.61 36.69 -3.48
CA ILE A 58 -5.69 37.34 -2.56
C ILE A 58 -5.13 38.57 -3.27
N ALA A 59 -5.25 39.73 -2.66
CA ALA A 59 -4.69 40.97 -3.17
C ALA A 59 -3.23 41.17 -2.71
N SER A 60 -2.91 40.76 -1.48
CA SER A 60 -1.54 40.79 -0.94
C SER A 60 -1.44 39.89 0.29
N GLY A 61 -0.22 39.44 0.61
CA GLY A 61 0.05 38.63 1.81
C GLY A 61 1.50 38.76 2.24
N THR A 62 1.72 39.20 3.47
CA THR A 62 3.04 39.30 4.08
C THR A 62 2.95 39.31 5.60
N GLY A 63 3.93 38.69 6.26
CA GLY A 63 3.94 38.60 7.72
C GLY A 63 2.67 37.98 8.26
N THR A 64 1.92 38.70 9.08
CA THR A 64 0.62 38.28 9.64
C THR A 64 -0.57 38.93 8.91
N SER A 65 -0.37 39.59 7.79
CA SER A 65 -1.43 40.28 7.04
C SER A 65 -1.74 39.54 5.74
N LEU A 66 -3.00 39.27 5.49
CA LEU A 66 -3.50 38.73 4.23
C LEU A 66 -4.70 39.55 3.79
N VAL A 67 -4.68 40.09 2.57
CA VAL A 67 -5.77 40.90 2.02
C VAL A 67 -6.53 40.09 0.98
N ILE A 68 -7.83 39.95 1.16
CA ILE A 68 -8.73 39.28 0.20
C ILE A 68 -9.65 40.30 -0.48
N SER A 69 -9.92 40.07 -1.76
CA SER A 69 -10.80 40.93 -2.58
C SER A 69 -12.23 40.42 -2.57
N SER A 70 -13.17 41.37 -2.64
CA SER A 70 -14.64 41.08 -2.70
C SER A 70 -15.13 40.12 -1.62
N PRO A 71 -14.80 40.35 -0.35
CA PRO A 71 -15.31 39.52 0.73
C PRO A 71 -16.83 39.64 0.86
N THR A 72 -17.50 38.60 1.32
CA THR A 72 -18.93 38.62 1.54
C THR A 72 -19.31 39.29 2.88
N LEU A 73 -18.44 39.11 3.90
CA LEU A 73 -18.64 39.79 5.19
C LEU A 73 -17.91 41.13 5.19
N THR A 74 -18.66 42.18 5.43
CA THR A 74 -18.19 43.59 5.36
C THR A 74 -18.13 44.31 6.70
N ALA A 75 -18.47 43.63 7.79
CA ALA A 75 -18.32 44.20 9.14
C ALA A 75 -16.89 44.11 9.65
N GLY A 76 -16.50 45.02 10.52
CA GLY A 76 -15.22 44.93 11.23
C GLY A 76 -15.15 43.65 12.05
N ASN A 77 -14.00 43.02 12.04
CA ASN A 77 -13.72 41.76 12.76
C ASN A 77 -14.59 40.55 12.35
N ALA A 78 -15.28 40.61 11.21
CA ALA A 78 -16.23 39.60 10.78
C ALA A 78 -15.61 38.21 10.55
N TYR A 79 -14.35 38.16 10.16
CA TYR A 79 -13.60 36.92 9.91
C TYR A 79 -12.78 36.40 11.09
N ALA A 80 -12.89 37.03 12.27
CA ALA A 80 -12.22 36.47 13.44
C ALA A 80 -12.68 35.01 13.69
N ASN A 81 -11.82 34.19 14.24
CA ASN A 81 -12.07 32.75 14.43
C ASN A 81 -12.37 31.96 13.14
N SER A 82 -11.87 32.43 12.01
CA SER A 82 -11.82 31.66 10.77
C SER A 82 -10.43 31.02 10.58
N SER A 83 -10.39 30.02 9.72
CA SER A 83 -9.18 29.58 9.03
C SER A 83 -9.12 30.18 7.65
N VAL A 84 -7.94 30.54 7.20
CA VAL A 84 -7.66 30.78 5.78
C VAL A 84 -6.73 29.71 5.24
N TYR A 85 -7.08 29.18 4.07
CA TYR A 85 -6.35 28.13 3.39
C TYR A 85 -6.06 28.53 1.94
N PHE A 86 -4.83 28.36 1.51
CA PHE A 86 -4.41 28.56 0.12
C PHE A 86 -3.13 27.78 -0.16
N THR A 87 -2.85 27.54 -1.45
CA THR A 87 -1.59 26.97 -1.90
C THR A 87 -0.81 28.02 -2.69
N TYR A 88 0.47 28.19 -2.38
CA TYR A 88 1.37 29.09 -3.07
C TYR A 88 2.73 28.43 -3.30
N SER A 89 3.21 28.43 -4.54
CA SER A 89 4.46 27.75 -4.94
C SER A 89 4.53 26.29 -4.51
N GLY A 90 3.41 25.55 -4.60
CA GLY A 90 3.32 24.13 -4.24
C GLY A 90 3.22 23.85 -2.73
N VAL A 91 3.24 24.88 -1.88
CA VAL A 91 3.11 24.74 -0.43
C VAL A 91 1.71 25.17 0.00
N SER A 92 1.08 24.38 0.85
CA SER A 92 -0.23 24.68 1.45
C SER A 92 -0.07 25.45 2.75
N TYR A 93 -0.86 26.49 2.91
CA TYR A 93 -0.85 27.37 4.08
C TYR A 93 -2.23 27.34 4.74
N VAL A 94 -2.25 26.98 6.01
CA VAL A 94 -3.44 27.09 6.87
C VAL A 94 -3.10 28.03 8.02
N ARG A 95 -3.86 29.11 8.19
CA ARG A 95 -3.65 30.08 9.26
C ARG A 95 -4.98 30.45 9.91
N LYS A 96 -4.96 30.60 11.23
CA LYS A 96 -6.11 31.14 11.97
C LYS A 96 -6.15 32.64 11.79
N VAL A 97 -7.33 33.19 11.56
CA VAL A 97 -7.61 34.63 11.53
C VAL A 97 -7.90 35.10 12.97
N ALA A 98 -7.06 35.97 13.49
CA ALA A 98 -7.23 36.58 14.81
C ALA A 98 -8.23 37.72 14.78
N SER A 99 -8.14 38.57 13.76
CA SER A 99 -9.05 39.71 13.56
C SER A 99 -9.16 40.08 12.08
N SER A 100 -10.09 40.91 11.72
CA SER A 100 -10.20 41.43 10.37
C SER A 100 -10.72 42.86 10.34
N THR A 101 -10.37 43.59 9.28
CA THR A 101 -10.94 44.90 8.97
C THR A 101 -11.43 44.88 7.52
N TYR A 102 -12.46 45.69 7.24
CA TYR A 102 -12.99 45.86 5.89
C TYR A 102 -12.83 47.30 5.41
N ASN A 103 -12.39 47.45 4.17
CA ASN A 103 -12.27 48.70 3.48
C ASN A 103 -13.29 48.77 2.34
N SER A 104 -14.31 49.57 2.51
CA SER A 104 -15.39 49.78 1.52
C SER A 104 -14.92 50.47 0.24
N GLY A 105 -13.90 51.32 0.32
CA GLY A 105 -13.34 52.01 -0.84
C GLY A 105 -12.63 51.10 -1.82
N THR A 106 -12.05 50.02 -1.34
CA THR A 106 -11.36 49.01 -2.19
C THR A 106 -12.09 47.71 -2.30
N SER A 107 -13.22 47.53 -1.56
CA SER A 107 -13.93 46.27 -1.44
C SER A 107 -13.01 45.13 -1.01
N GLN A 108 -12.16 45.36 -0.02
CA GLN A 108 -11.20 44.39 0.47
C GLN A 108 -11.30 44.16 1.97
N ALA A 109 -11.04 42.94 2.42
CA ALA A 109 -10.84 42.63 3.83
C ALA A 109 -9.38 42.31 4.11
N THR A 110 -8.83 42.95 5.14
CA THR A 110 -7.52 42.62 5.69
C THR A 110 -7.71 41.64 6.84
N LEU A 111 -7.19 40.43 6.69
CA LEU A 111 -7.19 39.38 7.70
C LEU A 111 -5.88 39.46 8.47
N THR A 112 -5.96 39.66 9.79
CA THR A 112 -4.80 39.56 10.67
C THR A 112 -4.69 38.14 11.17
N LEU A 113 -3.60 37.45 10.84
CA LEU A 113 -3.38 36.05 11.15
C LEU A 113 -2.75 35.89 12.55
N SER A 114 -3.07 34.81 13.22
CA SER A 114 -2.51 34.46 14.53
C SER A 114 -1.04 34.06 14.47
N ALA A 115 -0.54 33.68 13.30
CA ALA A 115 0.85 33.34 13.05
C ALA A 115 1.28 33.88 11.68
N THR A 116 2.57 34.14 11.51
CA THR A 116 3.14 34.60 10.25
C THR A 116 2.93 33.59 9.12
N LEU A 117 2.76 34.11 7.91
CA LEU A 117 2.75 33.29 6.69
C LEU A 117 4.09 32.57 6.48
N GLY A 118 5.19 33.19 6.90
CA GLY A 118 6.55 32.70 6.60
C GLY A 118 6.97 32.93 5.15
N VAL A 119 6.13 33.59 4.36
CA VAL A 119 6.36 33.93 2.95
C VAL A 119 5.74 35.30 2.63
N THR A 120 6.33 36.03 1.69
CA THR A 120 5.70 37.21 1.08
C THR A 120 5.14 36.81 -0.28
N LEU A 121 3.85 36.99 -0.46
CA LEU A 121 3.21 36.67 -1.74
C LEU A 121 3.57 37.72 -2.77
N SER A 122 3.98 37.28 -3.95
CA SER A 122 4.38 38.17 -5.07
C SER A 122 4.09 37.48 -6.42
N GLY A 123 3.99 38.26 -7.48
CA GLY A 123 3.68 37.74 -8.80
C GLY A 123 2.22 37.28 -8.94
N SER A 124 2.00 36.07 -9.43
CA SER A 124 0.64 35.52 -9.55
C SER A 124 0.07 35.17 -8.18
N MET A 125 -0.91 35.93 -7.74
CA MET A 125 -1.56 35.71 -6.46
C MET A 125 -2.46 34.48 -6.50
N PRO A 126 -2.40 33.61 -5.48
CA PRO A 126 -3.33 32.48 -5.38
C PRO A 126 -4.74 32.93 -4.99
N THR A 127 -5.71 32.04 -5.09
CA THR A 127 -6.98 32.16 -4.41
C THR A 127 -6.93 31.48 -3.05
N CYS A 128 -7.79 31.90 -2.13
CA CYS A 128 -7.92 31.28 -0.82
C CYS A 128 -9.37 30.90 -0.51
N ASN A 129 -9.50 29.93 0.40
CA ASN A 129 -10.76 29.60 1.06
C ASN A 129 -10.71 30.11 2.50
N VAL A 130 -11.81 30.64 2.99
CA VAL A 130 -11.98 31.04 4.39
C VAL A 130 -13.14 30.26 4.98
N ALA A 131 -12.92 29.60 6.09
CA ALA A 131 -13.90 28.73 6.76
C ALA A 131 -13.87 28.94 8.28
N PRO A 132 -14.86 28.47 9.03
CA PRO A 132 -14.78 28.44 10.49
C PRO A 132 -13.51 27.74 10.99
N TRP A 133 -12.91 28.22 12.05
CA TRP A 133 -11.70 27.58 12.59
C TRP A 133 -12.04 26.26 13.29
N PRO A 134 -11.48 25.13 12.85
CA PRO A 134 -11.60 23.86 13.57
C PRO A 134 -10.63 23.87 14.76
N ARG A 135 -11.14 24.16 15.93
CA ARG A 135 -10.33 24.14 17.15
C ARG A 135 -10.22 22.72 17.66
N ILE A 136 -9.03 22.17 17.59
CA ILE A 136 -8.70 20.88 18.22
C ILE A 136 -8.27 21.14 19.67
N ASN A 137 -8.79 20.31 20.55
CA ASN A 137 -8.43 20.23 21.96
C ASN A 137 -8.01 18.79 22.24
N GLY A 138 -6.72 18.57 22.43
CA GLY A 138 -6.10 17.26 22.56
C GLY A 138 -4.64 17.38 23.00
N ASP A 139 -3.98 16.25 23.14
CA ASP A 139 -2.59 16.11 23.65
C ASP A 139 -1.52 16.06 22.55
N GLY A 140 -1.91 15.83 21.28
CA GLY A 140 -1.01 15.85 20.15
C GLY A 140 -0.76 17.22 19.55
N HIS A 141 -0.07 17.28 18.42
CA HIS A 141 0.34 18.56 17.79
C HIS A 141 0.55 18.46 16.28
N GLY A 142 0.72 19.63 15.65
CA GLY A 142 1.11 19.74 14.24
C GLY A 142 -0.04 19.67 13.22
N GLN A 143 -1.27 19.42 13.66
CA GLN A 143 -2.42 19.31 12.76
C GLN A 143 -2.71 20.63 12.04
N GLN A 144 -3.09 20.53 10.77
CA GLN A 144 -3.59 21.63 9.95
C GLN A 144 -4.85 21.16 9.21
N LEU A 145 -5.98 21.62 9.66
CA LEU A 145 -7.30 21.20 9.22
C LEU A 145 -8.08 22.40 8.68
N VAL A 146 -8.91 22.14 7.67
CA VAL A 146 -9.79 23.15 7.07
C VAL A 146 -11.19 22.55 6.93
N LEU A 147 -12.19 23.26 7.40
CA LEU A 147 -13.58 22.86 7.19
C LEU A 147 -14.03 23.22 5.78
N THR A 148 -14.79 22.36 5.16
CA THR A 148 -15.45 22.60 3.88
C THR A 148 -16.94 22.74 4.05
N ALA A 149 -17.56 23.52 3.18
CA ALA A 149 -18.99 23.77 3.24
C ALA A 149 -19.80 22.63 2.62
N ASN A 150 -20.92 22.29 3.21
CA ASN A 150 -22.01 21.57 2.57
C ASN A 150 -22.99 22.60 2.00
N THR A 151 -22.59 23.24 0.91
CA THR A 151 -23.42 24.26 0.28
C THR A 151 -23.77 23.85 -1.13
N THR A 152 -25.00 24.14 -1.54
CA THR A 152 -25.34 24.22 -2.96
C THR A 152 -24.50 25.33 -3.59
N SER A 153 -23.88 25.08 -4.71
CA SER A 153 -22.93 25.94 -5.44
C SER A 153 -23.05 27.45 -5.16
N GLY A 154 -22.04 28.02 -4.51
CA GLY A 154 -21.82 29.46 -4.39
C GLY A 154 -22.41 30.16 -3.15
N ALA A 155 -23.15 29.48 -2.27
CA ALA A 155 -23.65 30.10 -1.05
C ALA A 155 -22.50 30.29 -0.03
N ALA A 156 -22.38 31.53 0.50
CA ALA A 156 -21.37 31.85 1.52
C ALA A 156 -21.77 31.38 2.93
N THR A 157 -23.04 31.06 3.14
CA THR A 157 -23.56 30.58 4.42
C THR A 157 -24.04 29.15 4.27
N GLY A 158 -23.64 28.27 5.17
CA GLY A 158 -23.98 26.85 5.08
C GLY A 158 -23.66 26.06 6.34
N SER A 159 -23.66 24.77 6.18
CA SER A 159 -23.25 23.80 7.18
C SER A 159 -21.86 23.22 6.86
N VAL A 160 -21.31 22.49 7.81
CA VAL A 160 -20.00 21.81 7.65
C VAL A 160 -20.18 20.54 6.82
N GLY A 161 -19.58 20.50 5.63
CA GLY A 161 -19.69 19.36 4.73
C GLY A 161 -18.55 18.36 4.86
N GLY A 162 -17.40 18.79 5.40
CA GLY A 162 -16.23 17.93 5.52
C GLY A 162 -15.07 18.60 6.24
N VAL A 163 -14.02 17.82 6.44
CA VAL A 163 -12.73 18.27 6.95
C VAL A 163 -11.65 17.92 5.93
N THR A 164 -10.97 18.93 5.43
CA THR A 164 -9.77 18.73 4.63
C THR A 164 -8.55 18.67 5.54
N VAL A 165 -7.86 17.55 5.53
CA VAL A 165 -6.62 17.34 6.28
C VAL A 165 -5.46 17.81 5.41
N VAL A 166 -4.85 18.94 5.78
CA VAL A 166 -3.63 19.46 5.13
C VAL A 166 -2.40 18.87 5.81
N ASN A 167 -2.47 18.70 7.13
CA ASN A 167 -1.54 17.95 7.94
C ASN A 167 -2.33 17.28 9.07
N SER A 168 -2.18 15.96 9.21
CA SER A 168 -2.88 15.19 10.24
C SER A 168 -2.35 15.43 11.65
N GLY A 169 -1.16 16.01 11.79
CA GLY A 169 -0.46 16.04 13.05
C GLY A 169 0.02 14.66 13.49
N ASN A 170 0.36 14.54 14.76
CA ASN A 170 0.80 13.27 15.35
C ASN A 170 0.64 13.28 16.87
N SER A 171 0.85 12.10 17.49
CA SER A 171 0.90 11.91 18.94
C SER A 171 -0.41 12.24 19.67
N PHE A 172 -1.54 12.25 18.98
CA PHE A 172 -2.83 12.37 19.64
C PHE A 172 -3.23 11.02 20.26
N THR A 173 -3.50 11.01 21.56
CA THR A 173 -4.19 9.89 22.22
C THR A 173 -5.61 10.30 22.60
N THR A 174 -5.86 11.59 22.69
CA THR A 174 -7.18 12.18 22.89
C THR A 174 -7.33 13.42 22.04
N ALA A 175 -8.50 13.59 21.42
CA ALA A 175 -8.82 14.81 20.71
C ALA A 175 -10.34 15.05 20.68
N THR A 176 -10.70 16.32 20.78
CA THR A 176 -12.06 16.80 20.48
C THR A 176 -11.98 17.98 19.52
N MET A 177 -12.98 18.17 18.68
CA MET A 177 -13.05 19.31 17.77
C MET A 177 -14.22 20.21 18.16
N THR A 178 -13.97 21.51 18.16
CA THR A 178 -15.01 22.54 18.26
C THR A 178 -14.95 23.41 17.02
N VAL A 179 -16.09 23.57 16.33
CA VAL A 179 -16.21 24.48 15.22
C VAL A 179 -16.41 25.89 15.77
N SER A 180 -15.45 26.77 15.52
CA SER A 180 -15.52 28.15 16.07
C SER A 180 -16.57 28.99 15.37
N THR A 181 -17.22 29.85 16.11
CA THR A 181 -18.17 30.82 15.56
C THR A 181 -17.46 32.07 15.06
N GLN A 182 -17.84 32.51 13.87
CA GLN A 182 -17.32 33.72 13.24
C GLN A 182 -18.22 34.90 13.60
N PRO A 183 -17.71 36.05 14.10
CA PRO A 183 -18.53 37.17 14.50
C PRO A 183 -19.40 37.78 13.39
N GLY A 184 -18.97 37.63 12.13
CA GLY A 184 -19.76 38.12 10.97
C GLY A 184 -20.82 37.16 10.47
N ALA A 185 -20.85 35.94 10.96
CA ALA A 185 -21.84 34.94 10.57
C ALA A 185 -23.14 35.11 11.40
N SER A 186 -24.29 34.85 10.80
CA SER A 186 -25.59 35.00 11.43
C SER A 186 -25.94 33.79 12.29
N SER A 187 -25.54 33.82 13.56
CA SER A 187 -25.88 32.78 14.57
C SER A 187 -25.44 31.36 14.16
N PRO A 188 -24.16 31.11 13.83
CA PRO A 188 -23.69 29.79 13.51
C PRO A 188 -23.78 28.87 14.73
N SER A 189 -24.30 27.66 14.54
CA SER A 189 -24.49 26.71 15.64
C SER A 189 -24.64 25.26 15.18
N GLY A 190 -24.49 24.33 16.12
CA GLY A 190 -24.94 22.94 16.01
C GLY A 190 -23.97 22.00 15.35
N ALA A 191 -22.85 22.44 14.76
CA ALA A 191 -21.92 21.51 14.15
C ALA A 191 -21.22 20.64 15.20
N VAL A 192 -21.26 19.32 14.99
CA VAL A 192 -20.59 18.31 15.80
C VAL A 192 -19.70 17.48 14.88
N VAL A 193 -18.40 17.68 15.02
CA VAL A 193 -17.36 16.99 14.26
C VAL A 193 -16.45 16.29 15.25
N THR A 194 -16.34 14.99 15.15
CA THR A 194 -15.56 14.17 16.06
C THR A 194 -14.36 13.60 15.33
N PRO A 195 -13.12 13.90 15.76
CA PRO A 195 -11.95 13.22 15.27
C PRO A 195 -11.93 11.77 15.76
N ILE A 196 -11.54 10.86 14.90
CA ILE A 196 -11.31 9.46 15.27
C ILE A 196 -9.83 9.30 15.55
N ILE A 197 -9.52 8.92 16.78
CA ILE A 197 -8.14 8.63 17.17
C ILE A 197 -7.74 7.29 16.56
N PRO A 198 -6.65 7.21 15.81
CA PRO A 198 -6.21 5.96 15.23
C PRO A 198 -5.70 4.99 16.29
N PRO A 199 -5.62 3.69 16.00
CA PRO A 199 -4.93 2.74 16.84
C PRO A 199 -3.43 3.08 16.93
N LYS A 200 -2.73 2.46 17.86
CA LYS A 200 -1.29 2.65 18.03
C LYS A 200 -0.54 2.36 16.73
N GLY A 201 0.28 3.30 16.30
CA GLY A 201 1.00 3.27 15.03
C GLY A 201 0.32 4.03 13.90
N GLY A 202 -0.96 4.41 14.05
CA GLY A 202 -1.73 5.13 13.02
C GLY A 202 -2.67 4.22 12.23
N HIS A 203 -3.62 4.80 11.50
CA HIS A 203 -4.50 4.07 10.60
C HIS A 203 -3.71 3.36 9.50
N GLY A 204 -4.00 2.08 9.32
CA GLY A 204 -3.33 1.23 8.33
C GLY A 204 -1.95 0.69 8.75
N TYR A 205 -1.44 1.04 9.93
CA TYR A 205 -0.20 0.48 10.46
C TYR A 205 -0.32 -1.03 10.70
N ASP A 206 -1.41 -1.44 11.31
CA ASP A 206 -1.78 -2.84 11.50
C ASP A 206 -3.24 -3.06 11.10
N PRO A 207 -3.50 -3.21 9.80
CA PRO A 207 -4.86 -3.31 9.28
C PRO A 207 -5.60 -4.55 9.77
N VAL A 208 -4.88 -5.61 10.11
CA VAL A 208 -5.48 -6.84 10.65
C VAL A 208 -6.09 -6.57 12.03
N SER A 209 -5.31 -5.96 12.91
CA SER A 209 -5.77 -5.59 14.25
C SER A 209 -6.85 -4.51 14.20
N GLU A 210 -6.69 -3.50 13.36
CA GLU A 210 -7.63 -2.39 13.22
C GLU A 210 -9.01 -2.83 12.73
N LEU A 211 -9.06 -3.77 11.79
CA LEU A 211 -10.31 -4.32 11.26
C LEU A 211 -10.86 -5.49 12.10
N GLY A 212 -10.16 -5.89 13.15
CA GLY A 212 -10.56 -7.02 13.98
C GLY A 212 -10.40 -8.36 13.28
N GLY A 213 -9.52 -8.44 12.29
CA GLY A 213 -9.27 -9.64 11.49
C GLY A 213 -8.21 -10.53 12.12
N PHE A 214 -8.51 -11.16 13.24
CA PHE A 214 -7.55 -12.06 13.91
C PHE A 214 -7.40 -13.42 13.25
N PHE A 215 -8.26 -13.74 12.30
CA PHE A 215 -8.27 -15.06 11.64
C PHE A 215 -8.41 -14.91 10.13
N THR A 216 -7.60 -15.63 9.38
CA THR A 216 -7.79 -15.85 7.95
C THR A 216 -8.15 -17.29 7.70
N MET A 217 -9.22 -17.54 6.95
CA MET A 217 -9.61 -18.88 6.52
C MET A 217 -9.35 -19.04 5.03
N ILE A 218 -8.49 -19.98 4.68
CA ILE A 218 -8.31 -20.47 3.31
C ILE A 218 -9.14 -21.74 3.17
N ASN A 219 -10.05 -21.75 2.22
CA ASN A 219 -10.87 -22.92 1.90
C ASN A 219 -10.60 -23.32 0.45
N THR A 220 -10.04 -24.49 0.25
CA THR A 220 -9.75 -25.06 -1.06
C THR A 220 -10.41 -26.42 -1.21
N LYS A 221 -11.14 -26.58 -2.30
CA LYS A 221 -11.76 -27.86 -2.66
C LYS A 221 -10.93 -28.51 -3.78
N LEU A 222 -10.46 -29.72 -3.54
CA LEU A 222 -9.73 -30.51 -4.52
C LEU A 222 -10.66 -31.61 -5.05
N THR A 223 -10.92 -31.58 -6.36
CA THR A 223 -11.73 -32.60 -7.03
C THR A 223 -10.93 -33.33 -8.09
N GLN A 224 -11.15 -34.63 -8.21
CA GLN A 224 -10.47 -35.48 -9.21
C GLN A 224 -10.76 -35.04 -10.65
N SER A 225 -11.91 -34.40 -10.89
CA SER A 225 -12.37 -34.00 -12.24
C SER A 225 -11.69 -32.78 -12.81
N GLU A 226 -10.85 -32.08 -12.05
CA GLU A 226 -10.19 -30.85 -12.50
C GLU A 226 -8.92 -31.14 -13.29
N SER A 227 -9.09 -31.62 -14.52
CA SER A 227 -8.02 -31.70 -15.56
C SER A 227 -6.69 -32.34 -15.11
N GLY A 228 -6.71 -33.20 -14.13
CA GLY A 228 -5.52 -33.91 -13.64
C GLY A 228 -4.56 -33.07 -12.78
N ALA A 229 -4.99 -31.91 -12.26
CA ALA A 229 -4.18 -31.08 -11.38
C ALA A 229 -3.76 -31.81 -10.10
N PHE A 230 -4.57 -32.76 -9.64
CA PHE A 230 -4.24 -33.65 -8.52
C PHE A 230 -4.40 -35.10 -8.94
N THR A 231 -3.29 -35.74 -9.20
CA THR A 231 -3.27 -37.18 -9.51
C THR A 231 -3.39 -38.01 -8.23
N THR A 232 -3.85 -39.27 -8.36
CA THR A 232 -4.01 -40.20 -7.23
C THR A 232 -2.70 -40.61 -6.54
N SER A 233 -1.55 -40.24 -7.16
CA SER A 233 -0.21 -40.62 -6.70
C SER A 233 0.66 -39.43 -6.28
N ASN A 234 0.09 -38.26 -6.05
CA ASN A 234 0.85 -37.12 -5.60
C ASN A 234 1.40 -37.31 -4.18
N ASP A 235 2.64 -36.95 -4.01
CA ASP A 235 3.34 -36.98 -2.74
C ASP A 235 3.56 -35.58 -2.19
N PHE A 236 2.73 -35.20 -1.21
CA PHE A 236 2.80 -33.91 -0.52
C PHE A 236 3.57 -33.98 0.80
N ARG A 237 4.54 -34.88 0.92
CA ARG A 237 5.24 -35.13 2.19
C ARG A 237 6.05 -33.95 2.71
N LYS A 238 6.40 -33.01 1.85
CA LYS A 238 7.24 -31.86 2.25
C LYS A 238 6.61 -30.57 1.75
N ILE A 239 5.82 -29.94 2.62
CA ILE A 239 5.25 -28.63 2.37
C ILE A 239 5.95 -27.65 3.31
N GLY A 240 6.51 -26.59 2.77
CA GLY A 240 7.12 -25.52 3.53
C GLY A 240 6.39 -24.21 3.26
N LEU A 241 6.15 -23.42 4.29
CA LEU A 241 5.76 -22.03 4.16
C LEU A 241 7.01 -21.16 4.29
N LEU A 242 7.31 -20.41 3.24
CA LEU A 242 8.46 -19.52 3.16
C LEU A 242 7.98 -18.07 3.26
N LYS A 243 8.49 -17.35 4.25
CA LYS A 243 8.20 -15.94 4.47
C LYS A 243 9.33 -15.08 3.92
N ASP A 244 8.97 -14.00 3.25
CA ASP A 244 9.86 -12.93 2.81
C ASP A 244 11.11 -13.38 1.99
N PRO A 245 10.97 -14.22 0.95
CA PRO A 245 12.11 -14.55 0.11
C PRO A 245 12.57 -13.32 -0.69
N ASN A 246 13.84 -13.29 -1.07
CA ASN A 246 14.40 -12.22 -1.88
C ASN A 246 14.37 -12.56 -3.38
N THR A 247 14.37 -11.53 -4.20
CA THR A 247 14.60 -11.67 -5.65
C THR A 247 15.98 -12.22 -5.92
N ASN A 248 16.11 -13.00 -6.99
CA ASN A 248 17.40 -13.56 -7.37
C ASN A 248 18.44 -12.45 -7.64
N GLY A 249 19.59 -12.58 -6.99
CA GLY A 249 20.70 -11.62 -7.12
C GLY A 249 20.51 -10.29 -6.37
N GLY A 250 19.47 -10.14 -5.56
CA GLY A 250 19.18 -8.91 -4.81
C GLY A 250 18.80 -9.13 -3.35
N TYR A 251 18.72 -8.04 -2.62
CA TYR A 251 18.20 -8.00 -1.25
C TYR A 251 16.76 -7.45 -1.22
N VAL A 252 16.15 -7.30 -2.40
CA VAL A 252 14.77 -6.85 -2.52
C VAL A 252 13.86 -8.03 -2.30
N ARG A 253 12.84 -7.87 -1.47
CA ARG A 253 11.86 -8.90 -1.20
C ARG A 253 11.09 -9.25 -2.48
N TYR A 254 10.85 -10.54 -2.67
CA TYR A 254 10.08 -11.02 -3.82
C TYR A 254 8.60 -10.69 -3.68
N SER A 255 8.01 -10.09 -4.70
CA SER A 255 6.67 -9.51 -4.63
C SER A 255 5.65 -10.11 -5.61
N SER A 256 6.04 -11.12 -6.37
CA SER A 256 5.14 -11.76 -7.33
C SER A 256 4.51 -13.04 -6.75
N ASP A 257 3.32 -13.37 -7.24
CA ASP A 257 2.62 -14.63 -6.99
C ASP A 257 3.19 -15.83 -7.78
N THR A 258 4.09 -15.56 -8.73
CA THR A 258 4.77 -16.56 -9.56
C THR A 258 6.15 -16.93 -9.04
N ALA A 259 6.31 -16.97 -7.71
CA ALA A 259 7.56 -17.30 -7.06
C ALA A 259 8.08 -18.69 -7.48
N ASP A 260 9.26 -18.74 -8.08
CA ASP A 260 9.89 -19.96 -8.54
C ASP A 260 11.40 -19.90 -8.34
N GLN A 261 11.97 -20.96 -7.75
CA GLN A 261 13.41 -21.15 -7.59
C GLN A 261 14.01 -22.04 -8.70
N ALA A 262 13.18 -22.68 -9.50
CA ALA A 262 13.66 -23.52 -10.58
C ALA A 262 14.37 -22.68 -11.64
N LYS A 263 15.47 -23.18 -12.15
CA LYS A 263 16.16 -22.58 -13.28
C LYS A 263 15.40 -22.83 -14.57
N VAL A 264 15.40 -21.84 -15.46
CA VAL A 264 14.87 -21.98 -16.80
C VAL A 264 16.03 -22.28 -17.75
N VAL A 265 15.96 -23.42 -18.42
CA VAL A 265 16.97 -23.89 -19.36
C VAL A 265 16.36 -23.94 -20.76
N THR A 266 16.99 -23.29 -21.73
CA THR A 266 16.65 -23.51 -23.14
C THR A 266 17.37 -24.73 -23.66
N PHE A 267 16.76 -25.48 -24.56
CA PHE A 267 17.37 -26.65 -25.16
C PHE A 267 17.22 -26.66 -26.67
N SER A 268 18.09 -27.40 -27.32
CA SER A 268 18.08 -27.63 -28.76
C SER A 268 18.66 -29.00 -29.12
N ALA A 269 18.52 -29.42 -30.38
CA ALA A 269 19.07 -30.67 -30.89
C ALA A 269 18.70 -31.90 -30.05
N ASN A 270 17.50 -31.95 -29.54
CA ASN A 270 16.98 -33.11 -28.81
C ASN A 270 16.64 -34.24 -29.79
N ASN A 271 17.12 -35.44 -29.47
CA ASN A 271 16.88 -36.66 -30.26
C ASN A 271 15.52 -37.30 -29.92
N GLU A 272 14.95 -37.00 -28.76
CA GLU A 272 13.68 -37.51 -28.27
C GLU A 272 12.86 -36.36 -27.64
N VAL A 273 11.57 -36.59 -27.42
CA VAL A 273 10.73 -35.62 -26.70
C VAL A 273 11.17 -35.56 -25.24
N ILE A 274 11.49 -34.36 -24.76
CA ILE A 274 11.82 -34.15 -23.36
C ILE A 274 10.53 -34.07 -22.58
N THR A 275 10.44 -34.83 -21.50
CA THR A 275 9.29 -34.80 -20.56
C THR A 275 9.72 -34.32 -19.19
N GLY A 276 8.76 -33.87 -18.38
CA GLY A 276 9.01 -33.62 -16.94
C GLY A 276 9.29 -34.94 -16.19
N ASP A 277 9.62 -34.79 -14.91
CA ASP A 277 9.89 -35.88 -13.98
C ASP A 277 11.06 -36.81 -14.34
N ILE A 278 12.07 -36.29 -15.05
CA ILE A 278 13.30 -36.99 -15.36
C ILE A 278 14.50 -36.29 -14.73
N THR A 279 15.54 -37.11 -14.45
CA THR A 279 16.82 -36.56 -14.06
C THR A 279 17.75 -36.53 -15.29
N ILE A 280 18.31 -35.34 -15.54
CA ILE A 280 19.30 -35.12 -16.60
C ILE A 280 20.71 -35.02 -16.00
N THR A 281 21.71 -35.50 -16.76
CA THR A 281 23.12 -35.43 -16.38
C THR A 281 23.90 -34.77 -17.50
N GLN A 282 24.79 -33.87 -17.16
CA GLN A 282 25.71 -33.24 -18.08
C GLN A 282 27.16 -33.72 -17.78
N ALA A 283 27.66 -34.55 -18.61
CA ALA A 283 28.99 -35.17 -18.38
C ALA A 283 30.13 -34.14 -18.34
N ALA A 284 30.03 -33.09 -19.13
CA ALA A 284 31.06 -32.03 -19.21
C ALA A 284 31.24 -31.26 -17.91
N SER A 285 30.15 -31.01 -17.18
CA SER A 285 30.16 -30.27 -15.91
C SER A 285 30.03 -31.18 -14.69
N GLY A 286 29.65 -32.43 -14.87
CA GLY A 286 29.26 -33.32 -13.78
C GLY A 286 27.93 -32.92 -13.10
N ALA A 287 27.22 -31.93 -13.65
CA ALA A 287 25.97 -31.47 -13.12
C ALA A 287 24.83 -32.47 -13.34
N THR A 288 23.97 -32.63 -12.34
CA THR A 288 22.72 -33.33 -12.46
C THR A 288 21.57 -32.36 -12.09
N ALA A 289 20.49 -32.44 -12.82
CA ALA A 289 19.31 -31.65 -12.53
C ALA A 289 18.03 -32.46 -12.75
N TYR A 290 17.01 -32.14 -11.95
CA TYR A 290 15.69 -32.71 -12.08
C TYR A 290 14.83 -31.79 -12.94
N VAL A 291 14.22 -32.32 -13.99
CA VAL A 291 13.31 -31.58 -14.87
C VAL A 291 11.93 -31.56 -14.23
N VAL A 292 11.49 -30.37 -13.85
CA VAL A 292 10.15 -30.17 -13.23
C VAL A 292 9.07 -30.20 -14.30
N ASP A 293 9.25 -29.39 -15.35
CA ASP A 293 8.34 -29.36 -16.49
C ASP A 293 9.04 -28.91 -17.77
N VAL A 294 8.35 -29.03 -18.89
CA VAL A 294 8.85 -28.71 -20.21
C VAL A 294 7.81 -27.92 -21.01
N ASN A 295 8.22 -26.78 -21.54
CA ASN A 295 7.50 -26.05 -22.55
C ASN A 295 8.12 -26.32 -23.93
N ALA A 296 7.62 -27.34 -24.61
CA ALA A 296 8.17 -27.76 -25.91
C ALA A 296 8.01 -26.66 -26.99
N ALA A 297 6.94 -25.86 -26.95
CA ALA A 297 6.71 -24.77 -27.90
C ALA A 297 7.77 -23.67 -27.81
N ALA A 298 8.25 -23.38 -26.59
CA ALA A 298 9.31 -22.41 -26.35
C ALA A 298 10.70 -23.03 -26.33
N SER A 299 10.83 -24.34 -26.44
CA SER A 299 12.08 -25.10 -26.23
C SER A 299 12.76 -24.75 -24.91
N THR A 300 11.96 -24.70 -23.84
CA THR A 300 12.42 -24.40 -22.48
C THR A 300 11.98 -25.48 -21.51
N MET A 301 12.74 -25.67 -20.46
CA MET A 301 12.38 -26.53 -19.33
C MET A 301 12.73 -25.86 -18.02
N ARG A 302 11.98 -26.15 -16.96
CA ARG A 302 12.33 -25.77 -15.60
C ARG A 302 13.05 -26.93 -14.93
N VAL A 303 14.18 -26.60 -14.32
CA VAL A 303 15.03 -27.61 -13.68
C VAL A 303 15.46 -27.20 -12.28
N ILE A 304 15.68 -28.19 -11.44
CA ILE A 304 16.27 -28.04 -10.11
C ILE A 304 17.60 -28.77 -10.12
N ASP A 305 18.68 -28.05 -9.82
CA ASP A 305 20.02 -28.67 -9.70
C ASP A 305 20.00 -29.63 -8.50
N THR A 306 20.44 -30.86 -8.74
CA THR A 306 20.47 -31.90 -7.70
C THR A 306 21.89 -32.24 -7.23
N THR A 307 22.89 -31.75 -7.92
CA THR A 307 24.31 -32.09 -7.64
C THR A 307 24.87 -31.36 -6.43
N ASN A 308 24.52 -30.08 -6.25
CA ASN A 308 24.94 -29.29 -5.09
C ASN A 308 23.95 -28.15 -4.90
N GLY A 309 22.94 -28.31 -4.10
CA GLY A 309 21.79 -27.42 -3.95
C GLY A 309 22.06 -25.95 -3.62
N LEU A 310 23.30 -25.50 -3.51
CA LEU A 310 23.70 -24.12 -3.20
C LEU A 310 24.81 -23.60 -4.10
N SER A 311 25.01 -24.17 -5.29
CA SER A 311 26.19 -23.94 -6.06
C SER A 311 26.17 -22.65 -6.86
N ASP A 312 27.25 -21.89 -6.70
CA ASP A 312 27.80 -21.08 -7.76
C ASP A 312 28.31 -21.95 -8.92
N THR A 313 28.86 -21.35 -9.94
CA THR A 313 29.36 -22.01 -11.17
C THR A 313 30.40 -23.15 -10.93
N ASN A 314 30.95 -23.25 -9.73
CA ASN A 314 32.07 -24.16 -9.44
C ASN A 314 31.78 -25.20 -8.35
N GLY A 315 30.63 -25.14 -7.68
CA GLY A 315 30.34 -25.98 -6.51
C GLY A 315 31.17 -25.62 -5.28
N TYR A 316 30.60 -25.87 -4.09
CA TYR A 316 31.25 -25.57 -2.81
C TYR A 316 32.54 -26.38 -2.58
N ASP A 317 32.69 -27.53 -3.20
CA ASP A 317 33.82 -28.46 -3.07
C ASP A 317 34.71 -28.51 -4.32
N GLY A 318 34.57 -27.53 -5.23
CA GLY A 318 35.28 -27.49 -6.51
C GLY A 318 34.69 -28.41 -7.57
N LYS A 319 33.55 -29.04 -7.30
CA LYS A 319 32.84 -29.82 -8.33
C LYS A 319 31.93 -28.88 -9.12
N PRO A 320 31.86 -29.05 -10.44
CA PRO A 320 30.90 -28.29 -11.25
C PRO A 320 29.49 -28.66 -10.81
N GLY A 321 28.76 -27.67 -10.32
CA GLY A 321 27.43 -27.90 -9.75
C GLY A 321 26.27 -27.45 -10.63
N SER A 322 26.57 -26.76 -11.74
CA SER A 322 25.54 -26.16 -12.59
C SER A 322 25.66 -26.62 -14.03
N LEU A 323 24.51 -26.70 -14.70
CA LEU A 323 24.45 -26.96 -16.14
C LEU A 323 25.20 -25.85 -16.90
N GLN A 324 26.08 -26.26 -17.79
CA GLN A 324 26.87 -25.38 -18.68
C GLN A 324 26.18 -25.25 -20.04
N THR A 325 26.21 -24.05 -20.59
CA THR A 325 25.68 -23.76 -21.92
C THR A 325 26.52 -24.41 -23.02
N SER A 326 25.91 -24.74 -24.14
CA SER A 326 26.53 -25.37 -25.33
C SER A 326 27.09 -26.75 -25.08
N GLN A 327 26.70 -27.43 -24.02
CA GLN A 327 27.11 -28.80 -23.69
C GLN A 327 25.89 -29.72 -23.75
N ALA A 328 26.18 -30.98 -24.11
CA ALA A 328 25.15 -32.00 -24.14
C ALA A 328 24.75 -32.43 -22.72
N ALA A 329 23.44 -32.63 -22.52
CA ALA A 329 22.88 -33.28 -21.35
C ALA A 329 22.06 -34.50 -21.77
N THR A 330 22.01 -35.51 -20.91
CA THR A 330 21.43 -36.81 -21.21
C THR A 330 20.55 -37.33 -20.08
N SER A 331 19.55 -38.17 -20.43
CA SER A 331 18.78 -38.98 -19.51
C SER A 331 18.43 -40.30 -20.22
N GLY A 332 19.11 -41.40 -19.87
CA GLY A 332 19.00 -42.66 -20.63
C GLY A 332 19.44 -42.46 -22.06
N THR A 333 18.56 -42.74 -23.03
CA THR A 333 18.76 -42.54 -24.48
C THR A 333 18.55 -41.10 -24.94
N LEU A 334 17.85 -40.29 -24.15
CA LEU A 334 17.64 -38.89 -24.44
C LEU A 334 18.95 -38.11 -24.41
N SER A 335 19.18 -37.31 -25.44
CA SER A 335 20.28 -36.37 -25.53
C SER A 335 19.84 -35.07 -26.15
N PHE A 336 20.27 -33.94 -25.60
CA PHE A 336 19.98 -32.60 -26.10
C PHE A 336 21.13 -31.65 -25.75
N THR A 337 21.16 -30.51 -26.40
CA THR A 337 22.13 -29.44 -26.10
C THR A 337 21.52 -28.41 -25.18
N VAL A 338 22.18 -28.12 -24.07
CA VAL A 338 21.79 -27.04 -23.14
C VAL A 338 22.11 -25.70 -23.80
N GLY A 339 21.08 -24.85 -23.93
CA GLY A 339 21.22 -23.49 -24.44
C GLY A 339 21.50 -22.49 -23.29
N ALA A 340 20.70 -21.44 -23.17
CA ALA A 340 20.81 -20.51 -22.04
C ALA A 340 20.29 -21.15 -20.75
N VAL A 341 20.93 -20.79 -19.64
CA VAL A 341 20.50 -21.17 -18.29
C VAL A 341 20.22 -19.87 -17.52
N ALA A 342 18.96 -19.64 -17.18
CA ALA A 342 18.53 -18.51 -16.36
C ALA A 342 18.20 -18.99 -14.95
N ASN A 343 18.61 -18.24 -13.96
CA ASN A 343 18.24 -18.53 -12.57
C ASN A 343 16.74 -18.32 -12.35
N GLY A 344 16.21 -19.00 -11.32
CA GLY A 344 14.83 -18.77 -10.87
C GLY A 344 14.59 -17.33 -10.39
N ALA A 345 13.35 -16.97 -10.24
CA ALA A 345 12.96 -15.61 -9.85
C ALA A 345 13.35 -15.27 -8.41
N MET A 346 13.39 -16.28 -7.53
CA MET A 346 13.77 -16.11 -6.13
C MET A 346 15.22 -16.54 -5.88
N SER A 347 15.87 -15.89 -4.96
CA SER A 347 17.19 -16.25 -4.46
C SER A 347 17.11 -17.51 -3.61
N ILE A 348 17.92 -18.51 -3.96
CA ILE A 348 17.99 -19.77 -3.20
C ILE A 348 18.50 -19.50 -1.79
N GLY A 349 17.82 -20.07 -0.78
CA GLY A 349 18.18 -19.92 0.63
C GLY A 349 17.81 -18.59 1.26
N SER A 350 17.10 -17.71 0.54
CA SER A 350 16.54 -16.48 1.11
C SER A 350 15.16 -16.73 1.74
N GLY A 351 14.77 -15.83 2.63
CA GLY A 351 13.52 -15.93 3.37
C GLY A 351 13.63 -16.75 4.65
N GLU A 352 12.53 -16.83 5.39
CA GLU A 352 12.41 -17.58 6.63
C GLU A 352 11.40 -18.71 6.44
N ILE A 353 11.78 -19.93 6.78
CA ILE A 353 10.86 -21.06 6.80
C ILE A 353 10.07 -20.98 8.12
N ILE A 354 8.79 -20.63 8.03
CA ILE A 354 7.92 -20.48 9.21
C ILE A 354 7.15 -21.76 9.56
N TYR A 355 7.03 -22.68 8.60
CA TYR A 355 6.34 -23.95 8.81
C TYR A 355 6.87 -25.01 7.85
N ILE A 356 7.06 -26.22 8.34
CA ILE A 356 7.38 -27.41 7.52
C ILE A 356 6.43 -28.54 7.94
N GLU A 357 5.79 -29.11 6.98
CA GLU A 357 5.01 -30.33 7.15
C GLU A 357 5.67 -31.49 6.40
N ASN A 358 5.81 -32.61 7.09
CA ASN A 358 6.32 -33.85 6.50
C ASN A 358 5.31 -34.97 6.77
N ARG A 359 4.46 -35.25 5.80
CA ARG A 359 3.42 -36.28 5.90
C ARG A 359 3.74 -37.49 5.04
N ALA A 360 3.12 -38.65 5.39
CA ALA A 360 3.11 -39.78 4.49
C ALA A 360 2.31 -39.47 3.22
N PRO A 361 2.65 -40.08 2.08
CA PRO A 361 1.89 -39.92 0.85
C PRO A 361 0.42 -40.27 1.07
N VAL A 362 -0.46 -39.48 0.49
CA VAL A 362 -1.89 -39.69 0.52
C VAL A 362 -2.29 -40.36 -0.80
N ALA A 363 -2.79 -41.58 -0.74
CA ALA A 363 -3.44 -42.21 -1.87
C ALA A 363 -4.89 -41.74 -1.95
N ARG A 364 -5.31 -41.21 -3.10
CA ARG A 364 -6.67 -40.73 -3.33
C ARG A 364 -7.45 -41.68 -4.22
N ALA A 365 -8.71 -41.92 -3.89
CA ALA A 365 -9.62 -42.62 -4.80
C ALA A 365 -10.01 -41.72 -5.99
N ALA A 366 -10.34 -42.32 -7.11
CA ALA A 366 -10.66 -41.60 -8.33
C ALA A 366 -11.89 -40.69 -8.24
N ASP A 367 -12.78 -40.93 -7.30
CA ASP A 367 -13.99 -40.16 -7.02
C ASP A 367 -13.92 -39.32 -5.74
N GLN A 368 -12.74 -39.26 -5.13
CA GLN A 368 -12.54 -38.55 -3.87
C GLN A 368 -12.54 -37.03 -4.10
N THR A 369 -13.28 -36.34 -3.24
CA THR A 369 -13.23 -34.89 -3.08
C THR A 369 -12.65 -34.54 -1.71
N GLU A 370 -11.81 -33.55 -1.65
CA GLU A 370 -11.22 -33.05 -0.41
C GLU A 370 -11.48 -31.56 -0.25
N ASP A 371 -11.92 -31.18 0.93
CA ASP A 371 -12.02 -29.78 1.34
C ASP A 371 -10.88 -29.51 2.34
N ILE A 372 -9.96 -28.65 1.97
CA ILE A 372 -8.88 -28.19 2.86
C ILE A 372 -9.30 -26.84 3.42
N LYS A 373 -9.45 -26.76 4.74
CA LYS A 373 -9.70 -25.51 5.46
C LYS A 373 -8.50 -25.23 6.35
N LEU A 374 -7.81 -24.14 6.06
CA LEU A 374 -6.73 -23.63 6.89
C LEU A 374 -7.22 -22.37 7.59
N ILE A 375 -7.18 -22.38 8.91
CA ILE A 375 -7.47 -21.19 9.73
C ILE A 375 -6.15 -20.76 10.34
N ILE A 376 -5.75 -19.54 10.06
CA ILE A 376 -4.54 -18.90 10.59
C ILE A 376 -4.99 -17.79 11.52
N GLU A 377 -4.53 -17.83 12.76
CA GLU A 377 -4.66 -16.76 13.76
C GLU A 377 -3.39 -15.90 13.71
N PHE A 378 -3.55 -14.56 13.78
CA PHE A 378 -2.47 -13.59 13.72
C PHE A 378 -2.25 -12.93 15.08
#